data_18f26a8199a545fa39a3d250c487c014
#
_entry.id   18f26a8199a545fa39a3d250c487c014
#
_cell.length_a   1.000
_cell.length_b   1.000
_cell.length_c   1.000
_cell.angle_alpha   90.00
_cell.angle_beta   90.00
_cell.angle_gamma   90.00
#
_symmetry.space_group_name_H-M   'P 1'
#
loop_
_entity.id
_entity.type
_entity.pdbx_description
1 polymer ?
#
loop_
_entity_poly.entity_id
_entity_poly.type
_entity_poly.pdbx_seq_one_letter_code
_entity_poly.pdbx_strand_id
1 'polypeptide(L)'
;MTPSLALALVVTAAPLCAQTPATPGARPGGRTASVNTAPRIDAETMARPIDMHDSVWIEHLTMLEVRDLIKAGSTTALILTGGIEENGPYLTTGKHNNVLKATGESIARGLGKTLVAPVVTLEPGNPLRPNLSPGTVVLTQATFKAVLTDMSNSLKTQGFKDIVMIGDSGGNLTPMKEAAEALNMAWAGAGARVHFIPEYYNYADVEAFEERELGIHEKMEGLHDDYYISAIIATVDTDAIRMPERVKAGRFVINGVPLAPIERTIANGRRMVEFRTQVTVEAIKKSMAKQ
;
A
#
# COMPACT_ATOMS: atom_id res chain seq x y z
N MET A 1 -41.34 -42.35 -41.31
CA MET A 1 -39.96 -42.74 -41.66
C MET A 1 -39.27 -41.52 -42.21
N THR A 2 -38.57 -40.79 -41.40
CA THR A 2 -37.74 -39.67 -41.77
C THR A 2 -36.35 -39.92 -41.24
N PRO A 3 -35.25 -39.85 -42.05
CA PRO A 3 -33.93 -40.12 -41.58
C PRO A 3 -33.30 -38.89 -40.90
N SER A 4 -32.76 -39.08 -39.70
CA SER A 4 -31.93 -38.11 -39.01
C SER A 4 -30.54 -38.00 -39.67
N LEU A 5 -30.17 -36.80 -40.07
CA LEU A 5 -28.83 -36.47 -40.51
C LEU A 5 -27.99 -36.14 -39.24
N ALA A 6 -27.01 -36.98 -38.98
CA ALA A 6 -25.98 -36.70 -37.96
C ALA A 6 -24.88 -35.83 -38.59
N LEU A 7 -24.73 -34.60 -38.07
CA LEU A 7 -23.66 -33.67 -38.46
C LEU A 7 -22.42 -34.00 -37.61
N ALA A 8 -21.41 -34.58 -38.22
CA ALA A 8 -20.12 -34.82 -37.59
C ALA A 8 -19.30 -33.53 -37.56
N LEU A 9 -19.02 -33.00 -36.37
CA LEU A 9 -18.12 -31.85 -36.16
C LEU A 9 -16.68 -32.32 -36.19
N VAL A 10 -15.96 -32.06 -37.29
CA VAL A 10 -14.53 -32.27 -37.38
C VAL A 10 -13.80 -31.14 -36.69
N VAL A 11 -13.26 -31.41 -35.52
CA VAL A 11 -12.37 -30.46 -34.80
C VAL A 11 -10.97 -30.67 -35.36
N THR A 12 -10.52 -29.76 -36.22
CA THR A 12 -9.12 -29.72 -36.66
C THR A 12 -8.28 -29.04 -35.57
N ALA A 13 -7.43 -29.82 -34.89
CA ALA A 13 -6.42 -29.31 -34.00
C ALA A 13 -5.33 -28.59 -34.82
N ALA A 14 -5.22 -27.28 -34.63
CA ALA A 14 -4.09 -26.53 -35.16
C ALA A 14 -2.80 -26.88 -34.38
N PRO A 15 -1.65 -27.06 -35.08
CA PRO A 15 -0.42 -27.36 -34.37
C PRO A 15 0.03 -26.16 -33.53
N LEU A 16 0.37 -26.45 -32.29
CA LEU A 16 1.02 -25.51 -31.37
C LEU A 16 2.39 -25.16 -31.98
N CYS A 17 2.53 -23.95 -32.52
CA CYS A 17 3.85 -23.45 -32.95
C CYS A 17 4.71 -23.31 -31.69
N ALA A 18 5.68 -24.21 -31.54
CA ALA A 18 6.76 -24.06 -30.59
C ALA A 18 7.54 -22.77 -30.94
N GLN A 19 7.43 -21.77 -30.10
CA GLN A 19 8.25 -20.57 -30.21
C GLN A 19 9.69 -20.96 -29.86
N THR A 20 10.55 -21.03 -30.85
CA THR A 20 12.01 -21.07 -30.69
C THR A 20 12.42 -19.79 -29.93
N PRO A 21 13.29 -19.86 -28.91
CA PRO A 21 13.81 -18.68 -28.25
C PRO A 21 14.54 -17.80 -29.28
N ALA A 22 14.07 -16.58 -29.44
CA ALA A 22 14.69 -15.59 -30.30
C ALA A 22 16.10 -15.31 -29.80
N THR A 23 17.08 -15.58 -30.65
CA THR A 23 18.46 -15.10 -30.49
C THR A 23 18.40 -13.57 -30.31
N PRO A 24 19.10 -12.96 -29.34
CA PRO A 24 19.13 -11.52 -29.21
C PRO A 24 19.71 -10.89 -30.46
N GLY A 25 18.87 -10.48 -31.38
CA GLY A 25 19.26 -9.70 -32.54
C GLY A 25 19.83 -8.37 -32.11
N ALA A 26 21.04 -8.04 -32.59
CA ALA A 26 21.65 -6.74 -32.39
C ALA A 26 20.68 -5.63 -32.81
N ARG A 27 20.33 -4.73 -31.88
CA ARG A 27 19.53 -3.55 -32.18
C ARG A 27 20.26 -2.64 -33.13
N PRO A 28 19.71 -2.30 -34.32
CA PRO A 28 20.31 -1.29 -35.18
C PRO A 28 20.13 0.08 -34.52
N GLY A 29 21.21 0.81 -34.38
CA GLY A 29 21.19 2.20 -33.89
C GLY A 29 21.45 2.35 -32.40
N GLY A 30 22.43 1.63 -31.87
CA GLY A 30 22.98 1.93 -30.54
C GLY A 30 23.52 3.35 -30.51
N ARG A 31 22.80 4.29 -29.82
CA ARG A 31 23.51 5.40 -29.18
C ARG A 31 24.61 4.72 -28.37
N THR A 32 25.87 4.94 -28.77
CA THR A 32 26.99 4.68 -27.87
C THR A 32 26.66 5.40 -26.58
N ALA A 33 26.30 4.64 -25.54
CA ALA A 33 26.16 5.21 -24.23
C ALA A 33 27.50 5.90 -23.96
N SER A 34 27.51 7.22 -23.94
CA SER A 34 28.65 7.96 -23.46
C SER A 34 28.92 7.38 -22.08
N VAL A 35 30.05 6.73 -21.92
CA VAL A 35 30.50 6.29 -20.60
C VAL A 35 30.54 7.57 -19.80
N ASN A 36 29.59 7.73 -18.87
CA ASN A 36 29.56 8.89 -18.01
C ASN A 36 30.81 8.79 -17.14
N THR A 37 31.86 9.50 -17.55
CA THR A 37 33.16 9.57 -16.86
C THR A 37 33.11 10.51 -15.65
N ALA A 38 31.94 11.11 -15.35
CA ALA A 38 31.77 11.86 -14.11
C ALA A 38 32.05 10.94 -12.91
N PRO A 39 32.78 11.43 -11.89
CA PRO A 39 33.02 10.66 -10.70
C PRO A 39 31.69 10.21 -10.09
N ARG A 40 31.55 8.90 -9.86
CA ARG A 40 30.38 8.36 -9.16
C ARG A 40 30.41 8.87 -7.73
N ILE A 41 29.24 9.25 -7.24
CA ILE A 41 29.08 9.54 -5.80
C ILE A 41 29.48 8.28 -5.05
N ASP A 42 30.49 8.39 -4.18
CA ASP A 42 30.78 7.35 -3.20
C ASP A 42 29.78 7.47 -2.04
N ALA A 43 28.70 6.69 -2.13
CA ALA A 43 27.64 6.69 -1.14
C ALA A 43 28.13 6.31 0.26
N GLU A 44 29.26 5.58 0.40
CA GLU A 44 29.74 5.13 1.69
C GLU A 44 30.51 6.22 2.45
N THR A 45 31.33 7.01 1.76
CA THR A 45 32.27 7.95 2.37
C THR A 45 31.89 9.40 2.18
N MET A 46 31.06 9.74 1.18
CA MET A 46 30.68 11.12 0.92
C MET A 46 29.93 11.73 2.11
N ALA A 47 30.44 12.86 2.61
CA ALA A 47 29.72 13.64 3.62
C ALA A 47 28.43 14.22 3.02
N ARG A 48 27.36 14.24 3.80
CA ARG A 48 26.10 14.85 3.38
C ARG A 48 26.27 16.38 3.29
N PRO A 49 25.98 16.99 2.13
CA PRO A 49 26.27 18.41 1.88
C PRO A 49 25.21 19.38 2.42
N ILE A 50 24.05 18.86 2.84
CA ILE A 50 22.89 19.63 3.33
C ILE A 50 22.41 19.03 4.65
N ASP A 51 21.61 19.78 5.41
CA ASP A 51 21.01 19.30 6.65
C ASP A 51 19.99 18.17 6.38
N MET A 52 19.79 17.33 7.41
CA MET A 52 18.83 16.24 7.36
C MET A 52 17.42 16.79 7.23
N HIS A 53 16.68 16.31 6.23
CA HIS A 53 15.26 16.61 6.13
C HIS A 53 14.47 15.79 7.15
N ASP A 54 13.54 16.43 7.88
CA ASP A 54 12.65 15.74 8.82
C ASP A 54 11.53 15.01 8.07
N SER A 55 11.83 13.82 7.58
CA SER A 55 10.87 12.91 6.99
C SER A 55 11.17 11.47 7.39
N VAL A 56 10.12 10.65 7.46
CA VAL A 56 10.22 9.19 7.57
C VAL A 56 10.00 8.49 6.23
N TRP A 57 9.57 9.21 5.19
CA TRP A 57 9.28 8.67 3.87
C TRP A 57 10.55 8.56 3.04
N ILE A 58 10.94 7.35 2.63
CA ILE A 58 12.15 7.13 1.82
C ILE A 58 12.12 7.97 0.53
N GLU A 59 10.96 8.11 -0.09
CA GLU A 59 10.79 8.88 -1.33
C GLU A 59 10.95 10.40 -1.17
N HIS A 60 10.95 10.91 0.07
CA HIS A 60 11.19 12.33 0.39
C HIS A 60 12.63 12.60 0.83
N LEU A 61 13.45 11.56 0.96
CA LEU A 61 14.82 11.64 1.44
C LEU A 61 15.81 11.46 0.29
N THR A 62 16.94 12.15 0.37
CA THR A 62 18.07 11.90 -0.52
C THR A 62 18.77 10.60 -0.17
N MET A 63 19.53 10.04 -1.09
CA MET A 63 20.33 8.81 -0.87
C MET A 63 21.21 8.90 0.37
N LEU A 64 21.87 10.06 0.59
CA LEU A 64 22.78 10.26 1.74
C LEU A 64 22.01 10.35 3.07
N GLU A 65 20.82 10.92 3.06
CA GLU A 65 19.95 10.94 4.24
C GLU A 65 19.49 9.54 4.62
N VAL A 66 19.02 8.74 3.66
CA VAL A 66 18.65 7.34 3.92
C VAL A 66 19.84 6.54 4.47
N ARG A 67 21.01 6.66 3.84
CA ARG A 67 22.26 6.03 4.34
C ARG A 67 22.55 6.40 5.78
N ASP A 68 22.54 7.71 6.09
CA ASP A 68 22.88 8.19 7.43
C ASP A 68 21.86 7.74 8.48
N LEU A 69 20.57 7.70 8.13
CA LEU A 69 19.52 7.16 8.99
C LEU A 69 19.72 5.67 9.27
N ILE A 70 20.05 4.87 8.24
CA ILE A 70 20.34 3.43 8.44
C ILE A 70 21.58 3.27 9.34
N LYS A 71 22.67 4.01 9.08
CA LYS A 71 23.88 4.01 9.93
C LYS A 71 23.57 4.44 11.37
N ALA A 72 22.61 5.34 11.56
CA ALA A 72 22.14 5.77 12.89
C ALA A 72 21.15 4.77 13.55
N GLY A 73 20.91 3.61 12.93
CA GLY A 73 20.10 2.53 13.47
C GLY A 73 18.62 2.54 13.03
N SER A 74 18.25 3.34 12.03
CA SER A 74 16.90 3.26 11.42
C SER A 74 16.84 2.05 10.48
N THR A 75 16.74 0.85 11.06
CA THR A 75 16.78 -0.43 10.34
C THR A 75 15.42 -1.11 10.20
N THR A 76 14.36 -0.46 10.59
CA THR A 76 12.98 -0.91 10.34
C THR A 76 12.41 -0.18 9.14
N ALA A 77 11.75 -0.90 8.22
CA ALA A 77 11.04 -0.34 7.09
C ALA A 77 9.57 -0.78 7.07
N LEU A 78 8.65 0.16 6.86
CA LEU A 78 7.24 -0.14 6.63
C LEU A 78 6.98 -0.26 5.13
N ILE A 79 6.39 -1.37 4.68
CA ILE A 79 5.77 -1.52 3.37
C ILE A 79 4.26 -1.40 3.58
N LEU A 80 3.70 -0.30 3.07
CA LEU A 80 2.28 0.01 3.15
C LEU A 80 1.59 -0.43 1.85
N THR A 81 0.50 -1.19 1.96
CA THR A 81 -0.27 -1.65 0.80
C THR A 81 -1.69 -1.11 0.85
N GLY A 82 -2.05 -0.33 -0.15
CA GLY A 82 -3.37 0.27 -0.32
C GLY A 82 -4.21 -0.44 -1.37
N GLY A 83 -4.91 0.35 -2.17
CA GLY A 83 -5.78 -0.11 -3.26
C GLY A 83 -6.39 1.05 -4.01
N ILE A 84 -6.81 0.78 -5.23
CA ILE A 84 -7.64 1.66 -6.07
C ILE A 84 -8.92 0.90 -6.41
N GLU A 85 -10.01 1.28 -5.78
CA GLU A 85 -11.31 0.61 -5.93
C GLU A 85 -12.47 1.59 -6.02
N GLU A 86 -13.64 1.08 -6.42
CA GLU A 86 -14.87 1.86 -6.36
C GLU A 86 -15.26 2.18 -4.93
N ASN A 87 -15.69 3.42 -4.72
CA ASN A 87 -16.24 3.90 -3.45
C ASN A 87 -17.53 4.66 -3.72
N GLY A 88 -18.25 5.04 -2.68
CA GLY A 88 -19.46 5.83 -2.79
C GLY A 88 -19.23 7.13 -3.57
N PRO A 89 -20.28 7.82 -4.03
CA PRO A 89 -20.17 8.81 -5.11
C PRO A 89 -19.32 10.04 -4.76
N TYR A 90 -18.88 10.18 -3.53
CA TYR A 90 -18.14 11.36 -3.05
C TYR A 90 -16.72 11.06 -2.61
N LEU A 91 -16.36 9.81 -2.40
CA LEU A 91 -15.03 9.40 -1.96
C LEU A 91 -14.20 8.96 -3.16
N THR A 92 -12.97 9.43 -3.25
CA THR A 92 -12.08 9.08 -4.37
C THR A 92 -11.68 7.61 -4.33
N THR A 93 -11.40 7.04 -5.52
CA THR A 93 -10.99 5.64 -5.66
C THR A 93 -9.71 5.28 -4.91
N GLY A 94 -8.88 6.27 -4.55
CA GLY A 94 -7.66 6.12 -3.77
C GLY A 94 -7.82 6.13 -2.26
N LYS A 95 -9.01 5.81 -1.73
CA LYS A 95 -9.35 5.78 -0.30
C LYS A 95 -8.27 5.16 0.56
N HIS A 96 -7.91 3.91 0.29
CA HIS A 96 -6.92 3.16 1.06
C HIS A 96 -5.53 3.81 1.04
N ASN A 97 -5.11 4.35 -0.11
CA ASN A 97 -3.83 5.05 -0.23
C ASN A 97 -3.78 6.33 0.63
N ASN A 98 -4.90 7.05 0.72
CA ASN A 98 -4.98 8.25 1.54
C ASN A 98 -5.03 7.94 3.04
N VAL A 99 -5.71 6.85 3.44
CA VAL A 99 -5.68 6.36 4.83
C VAL A 99 -4.25 6.00 5.23
N LEU A 100 -3.48 5.34 4.36
CA LEU A 100 -2.08 4.99 4.62
C LEU A 100 -1.17 6.22 4.70
N LYS A 101 -1.42 7.28 3.94
CA LYS A 101 -0.70 8.56 4.10
C LYS A 101 -0.96 9.18 5.47
N ALA A 102 -2.19 9.09 5.96
CA ALA A 102 -2.55 9.62 7.28
C ALA A 102 -1.92 8.81 8.43
N THR A 103 -1.84 7.48 8.32
CA THR A 103 -1.40 6.60 9.40
C THR A 103 0.08 6.21 9.34
N GLY A 104 0.66 6.10 8.14
CA GLY A 104 2.01 5.55 7.94
C GLY A 104 3.11 6.34 8.63
N GLU A 105 3.08 7.67 8.53
CA GLU A 105 4.04 8.53 9.21
C GLU A 105 3.89 8.43 10.73
N SER A 106 2.67 8.44 11.24
CA SER A 106 2.38 8.34 12.67
C SER A 106 2.89 7.03 13.25
N ILE A 107 2.69 5.90 12.53
CA ILE A 107 3.20 4.58 12.93
C ILE A 107 4.75 4.58 12.93
N ALA A 108 5.38 5.09 11.87
CA ALA A 108 6.84 5.11 11.78
C ALA A 108 7.48 5.96 12.89
N ARG A 109 6.91 7.13 13.18
CA ARG A 109 7.36 8.00 14.26
C ARG A 109 7.11 7.37 15.65
N GLY A 110 5.97 6.70 15.83
CA GLY A 110 5.61 5.98 17.08
C GLY A 110 6.50 4.77 17.37
N LEU A 111 7.02 4.11 16.34
CA LEU A 111 8.03 3.04 16.48
C LEU A 111 9.42 3.61 16.77
N GLY A 112 9.76 4.75 16.17
CA GLY A 112 11.12 5.28 16.15
C GLY A 112 12.07 4.43 15.28
N LYS A 113 13.15 5.02 14.80
CA LYS A 113 14.16 4.31 13.97
C LYS A 113 13.55 3.53 12.78
N THR A 114 12.48 4.06 12.22
CA THR A 114 11.67 3.42 11.18
C THR A 114 11.49 4.36 9.99
N LEU A 115 11.64 3.82 8.79
CA LEU A 115 11.37 4.52 7.54
C LEU A 115 10.17 3.89 6.83
N VAL A 116 9.48 4.66 6.00
CA VAL A 116 8.34 4.21 5.18
C VAL A 116 8.80 4.09 3.73
N ALA A 117 8.68 2.89 3.18
CA ALA A 117 8.92 2.64 1.76
C ALA A 117 7.80 3.25 0.90
N PRO A 118 8.01 3.46 -0.41
CA PRO A 118 6.94 3.86 -1.31
C PRO A 118 5.70 2.97 -1.18
N VAL A 119 4.51 3.58 -1.14
CA VAL A 119 3.25 2.84 -0.97
C VAL A 119 2.97 1.96 -2.19
N VAL A 120 2.61 0.70 -1.95
CA VAL A 120 2.04 -0.17 -3.00
C VAL A 120 0.58 0.22 -3.17
N THR A 121 0.30 1.03 -4.17
CA THR A 121 -0.98 1.72 -4.34
C THR A 121 -2.09 0.87 -4.97
N LEU A 122 -1.77 -0.33 -5.46
CA LEU A 122 -2.70 -1.23 -6.13
C LEU A 122 -2.87 -2.51 -5.33
N GLU A 123 -4.12 -2.88 -5.07
CA GLU A 123 -4.46 -4.12 -4.37
C GLU A 123 -4.49 -5.35 -5.29
N PRO A 124 -4.41 -6.56 -4.75
CA PRO A 124 -4.58 -7.79 -5.52
C PRO A 124 -6.04 -8.03 -5.88
N GLY A 125 -6.28 -8.47 -7.12
CA GLY A 125 -7.58 -8.80 -7.64
C GLY A 125 -7.50 -9.57 -8.96
N ASN A 126 -8.61 -9.60 -9.68
CA ASN A 126 -8.66 -10.13 -11.02
C ASN A 126 -8.82 -9.00 -12.06
N PRO A 127 -7.76 -8.57 -12.75
CA PRO A 127 -7.83 -7.50 -13.73
C PRO A 127 -8.69 -7.84 -14.97
N LEU A 128 -9.00 -9.13 -15.14
CA LEU A 128 -9.85 -9.61 -16.24
C LEU A 128 -11.29 -9.92 -15.78
N ARG A 129 -11.67 -9.53 -14.57
CA ARG A 129 -13.01 -9.74 -14.05
C ARG A 129 -14.03 -8.99 -14.94
N PRO A 130 -15.06 -9.67 -15.51
CA PRO A 130 -16.13 -8.99 -16.19
C PRO A 130 -16.83 -7.97 -15.28
N ASN A 131 -17.19 -6.82 -15.81
CA ASN A 131 -17.87 -5.74 -15.10
C ASN A 131 -17.07 -5.19 -13.89
N LEU A 132 -15.74 -5.11 -14.02
CA LEU A 132 -14.92 -4.39 -13.07
C LEU A 132 -15.42 -2.94 -12.99
N SER A 133 -15.63 -2.45 -11.77
CA SER A 133 -16.17 -1.10 -11.55
C SER A 133 -15.25 -0.01 -12.12
N PRO A 134 -15.80 1.07 -12.69
CA PRO A 134 -15.00 2.17 -13.21
C PRO A 134 -14.05 2.75 -12.17
N GLY A 135 -12.78 2.95 -12.55
CA GLY A 135 -11.74 3.48 -11.67
C GLY A 135 -11.02 2.42 -10.84
N THR A 136 -11.55 1.19 -10.74
CA THR A 136 -10.85 0.08 -10.06
C THR A 136 -9.65 -0.39 -10.88
N VAL A 137 -8.47 -0.42 -10.27
CA VAL A 137 -7.22 -0.89 -10.87
C VAL A 137 -6.55 -1.86 -9.93
N VAL A 138 -6.44 -3.12 -10.34
CA VAL A 138 -5.91 -4.20 -9.49
C VAL A 138 -4.74 -4.93 -10.15
N LEU A 139 -3.91 -5.57 -9.33
CA LEU A 139 -2.86 -6.49 -9.75
C LEU A 139 -3.37 -7.93 -9.60
N THR A 140 -2.80 -8.87 -10.38
CA THR A 140 -2.97 -10.29 -10.01
C THR A 140 -2.30 -10.55 -8.65
N GLN A 141 -2.77 -11.55 -7.92
CA GLN A 141 -2.11 -11.95 -6.66
C GLN A 141 -0.62 -12.28 -6.83
N ALA A 142 -0.28 -12.92 -7.96
CA ALA A 142 1.11 -13.26 -8.29
C ALA A 142 1.96 -12.00 -8.46
N THR A 143 1.48 -11.01 -9.21
CA THR A 143 2.18 -9.72 -9.40
C THR A 143 2.31 -8.96 -8.09
N PHE A 144 1.25 -8.90 -7.29
CA PHE A 144 1.28 -8.23 -5.99
C PHE A 144 2.33 -8.84 -5.06
N LYS A 145 2.37 -10.18 -4.93
CA LYS A 145 3.39 -10.89 -4.14
C LYS A 145 4.80 -10.65 -4.68
N ALA A 146 4.98 -10.62 -6.01
CA ALA A 146 6.27 -10.32 -6.62
C ALA A 146 6.75 -8.91 -6.26
N VAL A 147 5.88 -7.90 -6.32
CA VAL A 147 6.21 -6.52 -5.90
C VAL A 147 6.66 -6.49 -4.44
N LEU A 148 5.93 -7.13 -3.53
CA LEU A 148 6.31 -7.17 -2.11
C LEU A 148 7.65 -7.88 -1.89
N THR A 149 7.89 -8.95 -2.63
CA THR A 149 9.14 -9.71 -2.58
C THR A 149 10.33 -8.87 -3.03
N ASP A 150 10.21 -8.18 -4.16
CA ASP A 150 11.28 -7.33 -4.71
C ASP A 150 11.56 -6.12 -3.82
N MET A 151 10.52 -5.45 -3.31
CA MET A 151 10.66 -4.36 -2.36
C MET A 151 11.39 -4.81 -1.09
N SER A 152 10.99 -5.95 -0.52
CA SER A 152 11.59 -6.48 0.70
C SER A 152 13.06 -6.86 0.50
N ASN A 153 13.39 -7.51 -0.62
CA ASN A 153 14.77 -7.84 -0.98
C ASN A 153 15.63 -6.57 -1.17
N SER A 154 15.07 -5.54 -1.81
CA SER A 154 15.75 -4.26 -2.01
C SER A 154 16.04 -3.57 -0.68
N LEU A 155 15.09 -3.53 0.22
CA LEU A 155 15.25 -2.94 1.58
C LEU A 155 16.28 -3.73 2.40
N LYS A 156 16.19 -5.07 2.41
CA LYS A 156 17.17 -5.92 3.09
C LYS A 156 18.59 -5.66 2.58
N THR A 157 18.77 -5.57 1.26
CA THR A 157 20.09 -5.32 0.64
C THR A 157 20.69 -3.97 1.07
N GLN A 158 19.84 -2.98 1.38
CA GLN A 158 20.26 -1.68 1.87
C GLN A 158 20.60 -1.68 3.37
N GLY A 159 20.33 -2.77 4.13
CA GLY A 159 20.65 -2.89 5.54
C GLY A 159 19.45 -2.80 6.49
N PHE A 160 18.21 -2.75 5.96
CA PHE A 160 17.04 -2.91 6.82
C PHE A 160 16.95 -4.34 7.34
N LYS A 161 16.65 -4.47 8.63
CA LYS A 161 16.58 -5.76 9.34
C LYS A 161 15.14 -6.21 9.58
N ASP A 162 14.27 -5.27 9.91
CA ASP A 162 12.86 -5.53 10.17
C ASP A 162 12.02 -4.88 9.05
N ILE A 163 11.38 -5.69 8.23
CA ILE A 163 10.49 -5.22 7.17
C ILE A 163 9.06 -5.53 7.58
N VAL A 164 8.27 -4.50 7.81
CA VAL A 164 6.90 -4.59 8.32
C VAL A 164 5.92 -4.39 7.18
N MET A 165 5.04 -5.35 6.95
CA MET A 165 3.96 -5.26 5.96
C MET A 165 2.63 -5.00 6.66
N ILE A 166 1.96 -3.91 6.29
CA ILE A 166 0.61 -3.55 6.70
C ILE A 166 -0.24 -3.21 5.48
N GLY A 167 -1.54 -3.53 5.53
CA GLY A 167 -2.45 -3.33 4.40
C GLY A 167 -3.77 -2.74 4.82
N ASP A 168 -4.25 -1.76 4.06
CA ASP A 168 -5.50 -1.04 4.34
C ASP A 168 -6.71 -1.61 3.59
N SER A 169 -6.51 -2.48 2.60
CA SER A 169 -7.57 -3.26 1.94
C SER A 169 -7.57 -4.71 2.42
N GLY A 170 -8.76 -5.29 2.65
CA GLY A 170 -8.90 -6.69 3.09
C GLY A 170 -8.30 -7.69 2.11
N GLY A 171 -8.33 -7.38 0.81
CA GLY A 171 -7.73 -8.20 -0.24
C GLY A 171 -6.22 -8.36 -0.12
N ASN A 172 -5.54 -7.43 0.55
CA ASN A 172 -4.08 -7.45 0.72
C ASN A 172 -3.61 -8.50 1.73
N LEU A 173 -4.44 -8.87 2.71
CA LEU A 173 -4.01 -9.64 3.88
C LEU A 173 -3.41 -11.01 3.55
N THR A 174 -4.12 -11.84 2.78
CA THR A 174 -3.65 -13.19 2.43
C THR A 174 -2.35 -13.17 1.63
N PRO A 175 -2.24 -12.44 0.50
CA PRO A 175 -0.99 -12.43 -0.27
C PRO A 175 0.18 -11.75 0.46
N MET A 176 -0.06 -10.78 1.36
CA MET A 176 1.00 -10.25 2.22
C MET A 176 1.52 -11.30 3.19
N LYS A 177 0.62 -12.06 3.84
CA LYS A 177 1.00 -13.16 4.73
C LYS A 177 1.85 -14.19 3.99
N GLU A 178 1.39 -14.65 2.83
CA GLU A 178 2.11 -15.63 2.00
C GLU A 178 3.51 -15.12 1.58
N ALA A 179 3.61 -13.84 1.19
CA ALA A 179 4.89 -13.24 0.82
C ALA A 179 5.84 -13.15 2.03
N ALA A 180 5.34 -12.74 3.20
CA ALA A 180 6.12 -12.67 4.43
C ALA A 180 6.64 -14.05 4.88
N GLU A 181 5.80 -15.08 4.82
CA GLU A 181 6.19 -16.47 5.15
C GLU A 181 7.27 -16.99 4.19
N ALA A 182 7.10 -16.80 2.88
CA ALA A 182 8.08 -17.21 1.88
C ALA A 182 9.43 -16.50 2.04
N LEU A 183 9.41 -15.19 2.29
CA LEU A 183 10.61 -14.40 2.53
C LEU A 183 11.33 -14.83 3.81
N ASN A 184 10.61 -15.07 4.91
CA ASN A 184 11.20 -15.52 6.17
C ASN A 184 11.83 -16.91 6.04
N MET A 185 11.25 -17.81 5.25
CA MET A 185 11.90 -19.09 4.93
C MET A 185 13.18 -18.88 4.12
N ALA A 186 13.14 -18.02 3.09
CA ALA A 186 14.28 -17.76 2.23
C ALA A 186 15.44 -17.02 2.97
N TRP A 187 15.11 -16.25 4.00
CA TRP A 187 16.07 -15.44 4.76
C TRP A 187 16.51 -16.10 6.08
N ALA A 188 16.17 -17.35 6.31
CA ALA A 188 16.55 -18.04 7.55
C ALA A 188 18.04 -17.86 7.87
N GLY A 189 18.37 -17.32 9.05
CA GLY A 189 19.73 -17.04 9.47
C GLY A 189 20.40 -15.81 8.82
N ALA A 190 19.70 -15.03 7.99
CA ALA A 190 20.27 -13.89 7.28
C ALA A 190 20.18 -12.54 8.04
N GLY A 191 19.75 -12.54 9.31
CA GLY A 191 19.71 -11.34 10.15
C GLY A 191 18.69 -10.28 9.75
N ALA A 192 17.70 -10.65 8.91
CA ALA A 192 16.57 -9.82 8.56
C ALA A 192 15.27 -10.64 8.60
N ARG A 193 14.16 -9.99 8.87
CA ARG A 193 12.84 -10.62 8.99
C ARG A 193 11.74 -9.76 8.43
N VAL A 194 10.69 -10.41 7.91
CA VAL A 194 9.44 -9.76 7.49
C VAL A 194 8.37 -10.00 8.56
N HIS A 195 7.69 -8.93 8.95
CA HIS A 195 6.59 -8.93 9.92
C HIS A 195 5.30 -8.61 9.19
N PHE A 196 4.40 -9.55 9.07
CA PHE A 196 3.02 -9.33 8.63
C PHE A 196 2.18 -8.93 9.84
N ILE A 197 1.53 -7.76 9.78
CA ILE A 197 0.75 -7.17 10.87
C ILE A 197 -0.71 -7.01 10.43
N PRO A 198 -1.52 -8.06 10.56
CA PRO A 198 -2.95 -8.00 10.21
C PRO A 198 -3.74 -7.08 11.15
N GLU A 199 -3.24 -6.80 12.36
CA GLU A 199 -3.87 -5.95 13.36
C GLU A 199 -4.05 -4.50 12.86
N TYR A 200 -3.32 -4.08 11.84
CA TYR A 200 -3.53 -2.78 11.21
C TYR A 200 -4.90 -2.70 10.52
N TYR A 201 -5.38 -3.79 9.91
CA TYR A 201 -6.70 -3.85 9.28
C TYR A 201 -7.78 -4.06 10.34
N ASN A 202 -8.05 -3.02 11.11
CA ASN A 202 -8.87 -3.05 12.32
C ASN A 202 -10.09 -2.12 12.23
N TYR A 203 -10.76 -2.06 11.09
CA TYR A 203 -11.90 -1.15 10.88
C TYR A 203 -13.01 -1.32 11.91
N ALA A 204 -13.35 -2.56 12.30
CA ALA A 204 -14.34 -2.80 13.36
C ALA A 204 -13.94 -2.21 14.73
N ASP A 205 -12.64 -2.20 15.04
CA ASP A 205 -12.14 -1.58 16.28
C ASP A 205 -12.19 -0.04 16.18
N VAL A 206 -11.98 0.52 14.98
CA VAL A 206 -12.10 1.96 14.73
C VAL A 206 -13.55 2.40 14.87
N GLU A 207 -14.50 1.65 14.32
CA GLU A 207 -15.93 1.87 14.48
C GLU A 207 -16.34 1.82 15.97
N ALA A 208 -15.89 0.79 16.68
CA ALA A 208 -16.14 0.68 18.12
C ALA A 208 -15.50 1.82 18.94
N PHE A 209 -14.33 2.31 18.53
CA PHE A 209 -13.69 3.49 19.12
C PHE A 209 -14.52 4.75 18.84
N GLU A 210 -14.99 4.91 17.61
CA GLU A 210 -15.84 6.04 17.20
C GLU A 210 -17.11 6.11 18.04
N GLU A 211 -17.81 5.00 18.21
CA GLU A 211 -19.00 4.93 19.03
C GLU A 211 -18.73 5.25 20.51
N ARG A 212 -17.74 4.59 21.08
CA ARG A 212 -17.45 4.67 22.51
C ARG A 212 -16.80 5.99 22.92
N GLU A 213 -15.84 6.48 22.14
CA GLU A 213 -14.99 7.61 22.52
C GLU A 213 -15.43 8.95 21.89
N LEU A 214 -16.11 8.90 20.75
CA LEU A 214 -16.57 10.09 20.02
C LEU A 214 -18.09 10.27 20.12
N GLY A 215 -18.82 9.24 20.55
CA GLY A 215 -20.30 9.25 20.63
C GLY A 215 -20.95 9.35 19.24
N ILE A 216 -20.28 8.86 18.20
CA ILE A 216 -20.76 8.89 16.82
C ILE A 216 -21.28 7.51 16.46
N HIS A 217 -22.50 7.46 15.91
CA HIS A 217 -23.14 6.23 15.47
C HIS A 217 -23.48 6.34 13.99
N GLU A 218 -22.79 5.57 13.16
CA GLU A 218 -23.06 5.50 11.74
C GLU A 218 -24.25 4.59 11.43
N LYS A 219 -25.05 4.99 10.44
CA LYS A 219 -26.15 4.17 9.90
C LYS A 219 -25.82 3.85 8.45
N MET A 220 -25.30 2.66 8.19
CA MET A 220 -24.84 2.23 6.88
C MET A 220 -25.83 2.56 5.76
N GLU A 221 -25.42 3.38 4.81
CA GLU A 221 -26.16 3.73 3.59
C GLU A 221 -25.85 2.80 2.42
N GLY A 222 -24.87 1.91 2.59
CA GLY A 222 -24.48 0.92 1.58
C GLY A 222 -23.69 1.52 0.40
N LEU A 223 -23.08 2.69 0.60
CA LEU A 223 -22.35 3.42 -0.44
C LEU A 223 -20.85 3.13 -0.47
N HIS A 224 -20.35 2.17 0.31
CA HIS A 224 -18.92 1.87 0.47
C HIS A 224 -18.13 3.13 0.86
N ASP A 225 -18.71 3.91 1.76
CA ASP A 225 -18.21 5.19 2.25
C ASP A 225 -18.62 5.33 3.72
N ASP A 226 -17.65 5.55 4.61
CA ASP A 226 -17.86 5.63 6.05
C ASP A 226 -17.33 6.95 6.59
N TYR A 227 -17.96 7.47 7.66
CA TYR A 227 -17.53 8.71 8.27
C TYR A 227 -16.13 8.62 8.85
N TYR A 228 -15.82 7.53 9.56
CA TYR A 228 -14.48 7.33 10.16
C TYR A 228 -13.38 7.29 9.11
N ILE A 229 -13.60 6.64 7.95
CA ILE A 229 -12.65 6.64 6.83
C ILE A 229 -12.48 8.05 6.28
N SER A 230 -13.59 8.74 6.01
CA SER A 230 -13.57 10.11 5.51
C SER A 230 -12.92 11.08 6.50
N ALA A 231 -13.14 10.90 7.80
CA ALA A 231 -12.49 11.69 8.84
C ALA A 231 -10.97 11.48 8.88
N ILE A 232 -10.51 10.24 8.77
CA ILE A 232 -9.07 9.92 8.66
C ILE A 232 -8.46 10.57 7.42
N ILE A 233 -9.09 10.42 6.25
CA ILE A 233 -8.61 11.01 4.99
C ILE A 233 -8.56 12.53 5.07
N ALA A 234 -9.57 13.17 5.68
CA ALA A 234 -9.62 14.62 5.83
C ALA A 234 -8.44 15.20 6.61
N THR A 235 -7.70 14.39 7.39
CA THR A 235 -6.49 14.85 8.10
C THR A 235 -5.34 15.17 7.14
N VAL A 236 -5.35 14.63 5.94
CA VAL A 236 -4.28 14.79 4.93
C VAL A 236 -4.78 15.39 3.62
N ASP A 237 -6.04 15.14 3.23
CA ASP A 237 -6.59 15.59 1.94
C ASP A 237 -8.12 15.70 1.99
N THR A 238 -8.62 16.94 2.10
CA THR A 238 -10.07 17.21 2.06
C THR A 238 -10.67 17.11 0.66
N ASP A 239 -9.85 17.22 -0.39
CA ASP A 239 -10.32 17.08 -1.77
C ASP A 239 -10.62 15.60 -2.11
N ALA A 240 -9.94 14.66 -1.44
CA ALA A 240 -10.21 13.24 -1.61
C ALA A 240 -11.61 12.82 -1.13
N ILE A 241 -12.21 13.57 -0.21
CA ILE A 241 -13.60 13.38 0.26
C ILE A 241 -14.58 14.36 -0.39
N ARG A 242 -14.16 15.13 -1.39
CA ARG A 242 -14.98 16.09 -2.14
C ARG A 242 -15.74 17.08 -1.25
N MET A 243 -15.11 17.55 -0.18
CA MET A 243 -15.79 18.39 0.80
C MET A 243 -16.43 19.67 0.21
N PRO A 244 -15.75 20.47 -0.65
CA PRO A 244 -16.34 21.65 -1.26
C PRO A 244 -17.57 21.33 -2.12
N GLU A 245 -17.47 20.28 -2.94
CA GLU A 245 -18.53 19.84 -3.84
C GLU A 245 -19.72 19.27 -3.07
N ARG A 246 -19.47 18.53 -1.98
CA ARG A 246 -20.51 18.00 -1.09
C ARG A 246 -21.29 19.12 -0.42
N VAL A 247 -20.61 20.12 0.12
CA VAL A 247 -21.26 21.29 0.74
C VAL A 247 -22.12 22.02 -0.28
N LYS A 248 -21.60 22.28 -1.48
CA LYS A 248 -22.33 22.93 -2.56
C LYS A 248 -23.58 22.15 -3.00
N ALA A 249 -23.49 20.82 -2.98
CA ALA A 249 -24.59 19.94 -3.36
C ALA A 249 -25.56 19.62 -2.21
N GLY A 250 -25.30 20.10 -0.98
CA GLY A 250 -26.05 19.73 0.21
C GLY A 250 -25.89 18.27 0.62
N ARG A 251 -24.75 17.63 0.27
CA ARG A 251 -24.47 16.20 0.45
C ARG A 251 -23.30 15.96 1.42
N PHE A 252 -23.25 16.70 2.51
CA PHE A 252 -22.17 16.63 3.49
C PHE A 252 -22.44 15.71 4.69
N VAL A 253 -23.36 14.76 4.52
CA VAL A 253 -23.68 13.72 5.52
C VAL A 253 -23.21 12.36 4.97
N ILE A 254 -22.58 11.54 5.80
CA ILE A 254 -22.23 10.14 5.51
C ILE A 254 -22.85 9.29 6.61
N ASN A 255 -23.58 8.24 6.24
CA ASN A 255 -24.19 7.28 7.18
C ASN A 255 -24.96 7.98 8.33
N GLY A 256 -25.59 9.12 8.03
CA GLY A 256 -26.32 9.94 9.00
C GLY A 256 -25.42 10.90 9.80
N VAL A 257 -24.12 10.92 9.61
CA VAL A 257 -23.15 11.75 10.36
C VAL A 257 -22.72 12.97 9.53
N PRO A 258 -22.88 14.21 10.04
CA PRO A 258 -22.42 15.39 9.32
C PRO A 258 -20.90 15.52 9.27
N LEU A 259 -20.34 15.75 8.07
CA LEU A 259 -18.94 16.11 7.88
C LEU A 259 -18.65 17.58 8.26
N ALA A 260 -19.66 18.44 8.25
CA ALA A 260 -19.50 19.85 8.62
C ALA A 260 -19.75 20.05 10.13
N PRO A 261 -19.00 20.94 10.82
CA PRO A 261 -17.84 21.67 10.30
C PRO A 261 -16.64 20.75 10.09
N ILE A 262 -15.87 21.00 9.03
CA ILE A 262 -14.76 20.12 8.63
C ILE A 262 -13.67 20.03 9.71
N GLU A 263 -13.46 21.07 10.47
CA GLU A 263 -12.48 21.11 11.57
C GLU A 263 -12.78 20.06 12.63
N ARG A 264 -14.05 19.81 12.94
CA ARG A 264 -14.49 18.75 13.86
C ARG A 264 -14.21 17.38 13.26
N THR A 265 -14.52 17.19 12.00
CA THR A 265 -14.25 15.94 11.29
C THR A 265 -12.75 15.64 11.25
N ILE A 266 -11.90 16.63 10.95
CA ILE A 266 -10.44 16.48 11.02
C ILE A 266 -9.97 16.15 12.43
N ALA A 267 -10.53 16.81 13.47
CA ALA A 267 -10.17 16.52 14.86
C ALA A 267 -10.52 15.08 15.26
N ASN A 268 -11.69 14.59 14.85
CA ASN A 268 -12.09 13.19 15.06
C ASN A 268 -11.15 12.24 14.29
N GLY A 269 -10.85 12.54 13.04
CA GLY A 269 -9.91 11.77 12.21
C GLY A 269 -8.53 11.64 12.87
N ARG A 270 -7.99 12.70 13.46
CA ARG A 270 -6.72 12.67 14.21
C ARG A 270 -6.77 11.70 15.39
N ARG A 271 -7.86 11.66 16.14
CA ARG A 271 -8.05 10.71 17.25
C ARG A 271 -8.09 9.26 16.75
N MET A 272 -8.74 9.02 15.60
CA MET A 272 -8.80 7.69 14.97
C MET A 272 -7.42 7.27 14.44
N VAL A 273 -6.66 8.19 13.82
CA VAL A 273 -5.27 7.95 13.40
C VAL A 273 -4.41 7.58 14.61
N GLU A 274 -4.53 8.30 15.73
CA GLU A 274 -3.80 8.02 16.96
C GLU A 274 -4.14 6.62 17.51
N PHE A 275 -5.42 6.27 17.58
CA PHE A 275 -5.88 4.94 18.00
C PHE A 275 -5.29 3.83 17.11
N ARG A 276 -5.42 3.95 15.78
CA ARG A 276 -4.84 2.96 14.83
C ARG A 276 -3.32 2.87 14.97
N THR A 277 -2.66 4.01 15.17
CA THR A 277 -1.22 4.05 15.40
C THR A 277 -0.82 3.26 16.63
N GLN A 278 -1.48 3.46 17.76
CA GLN A 278 -1.18 2.77 19.02
C GLN A 278 -1.33 1.25 18.86
N VAL A 279 -2.48 0.78 18.37
CA VAL A 279 -2.73 -0.65 18.14
C VAL A 279 -1.68 -1.27 17.22
N THR A 280 -1.35 -0.58 16.13
CA THR A 280 -0.39 -1.09 15.14
C THR A 280 1.03 -1.12 15.69
N VAL A 281 1.48 -0.08 16.37
CA VAL A 281 2.81 0.00 17.00
C VAL A 281 2.97 -1.11 18.04
N GLU A 282 1.97 -1.37 18.87
CA GLU A 282 1.99 -2.47 19.83
C GLU A 282 2.10 -3.84 19.15
N ALA A 283 1.32 -4.07 18.09
CA ALA A 283 1.38 -5.31 17.33
C ALA A 283 2.75 -5.53 16.67
N ILE A 284 3.34 -4.48 16.08
CA ILE A 284 4.69 -4.53 15.50
C ILE A 284 5.73 -4.86 16.58
N LYS A 285 5.74 -4.14 17.70
CA LYS A 285 6.66 -4.41 18.82
C LYS A 285 6.53 -5.84 19.33
N LYS A 286 5.30 -6.34 19.46
CA LYS A 286 5.04 -7.74 19.86
C LYS A 286 5.56 -8.74 18.83
N SER A 287 5.44 -8.44 17.52
CA SER A 287 5.97 -9.30 16.47
C SER A 287 7.51 -9.32 16.48
N MET A 288 8.14 -8.17 16.66
CA MET A 288 9.61 -8.05 16.74
C MET A 288 10.19 -8.74 17.98
N ALA A 289 9.49 -8.72 19.11
CA ALA A 289 9.94 -9.39 20.35
C ALA A 289 9.87 -10.92 20.30
N LYS A 290 9.24 -11.53 19.30
CA LYS A 290 9.15 -12.99 19.10
C LYS A 290 10.33 -13.57 18.30
N GLN A 291 11.45 -12.85 18.20
CA GLN A 291 12.65 -13.29 17.47
C GLN A 291 13.36 -14.45 18.15
#